data_264abf633b5a0eba8d62f2bfa77cedaf
#
_entry.id   264abf633b5a0eba8d62f2bfa77cedaf
#
_cell.length_a   1.000
_cell.length_b   1.000
_cell.length_c   1.000
_cell.angle_alpha   90.00
_cell.angle_beta   90.00
_cell.angle_gamma   90.00
#
_symmetry.space_group_name_H-M   'P 1'
#
loop_
_entity.id
_entity.type
_entity.pdbx_description
1 polymer ?
#
loop_
_entity_poly.entity_id
_entity_poly.type
_entity_poly.pdbx_seq_one_letter_code
_entity_poly.pdbx_strand_id
1 'polypeptide(L)'
;LSGVCEALTYASSKGLDLDVLLKSVSTGAAGSHQLDAFGPKILKADYQPGFFMKHFIKDMKLADEEAKESDITLNVLETVLRNYQELEKEGYGDLGTQALIKYYKKP
;
A
#
# COMPACT_ATOMS: atom_id res chain seq x y z
N LEU A 1 -1.94 1.72 3.89
CA LEU A 1 -2.17 0.83 2.74
C LEU A 1 -1.27 -0.40 2.77
N SER A 2 -0.06 -0.30 3.29
CA SER A 2 0.83 -1.45 3.44
C SER A 2 0.20 -2.55 4.30
N GLY A 3 -0.43 -2.17 5.41
CA GLY A 3 -1.14 -3.14 6.26
C GLY A 3 -2.26 -3.85 5.53
N VAL A 4 -3.00 -3.12 4.69
CA VAL A 4 -4.06 -3.71 3.86
C VAL A 4 -3.46 -4.73 2.89
N CYS A 5 -2.38 -4.37 2.22
CA CYS A 5 -1.71 -5.28 1.28
C CYS A 5 -1.20 -6.54 1.99
N GLU A 6 -0.61 -6.40 3.17
CA GLU A 6 -0.10 -7.55 3.91
C GLU A 6 -1.23 -8.44 4.40
N ALA A 7 -2.31 -7.86 4.90
CA ALA A 7 -3.47 -8.62 5.34
C ALA A 7 -4.08 -9.42 4.18
N LEU A 8 -4.24 -8.80 3.02
CA LEU A 8 -4.77 -9.49 1.85
C LEU A 8 -3.82 -10.59 1.36
N THR A 9 -2.52 -10.33 1.38
CA THR A 9 -1.51 -11.31 1.00
C THR A 9 -1.55 -12.52 1.93
N TYR A 10 -1.61 -12.28 3.23
CA TYR A 10 -1.70 -13.35 4.23
C TYR A 10 -2.98 -14.17 4.06
N ALA A 11 -4.12 -13.49 3.95
CA ALA A 11 -5.41 -14.16 3.80
C ALA A 11 -5.46 -14.99 2.52
N SER A 12 -4.92 -14.46 1.42
CA SER A 12 -4.84 -15.20 0.15
C SER A 12 -4.01 -16.47 0.31
N SER A 13 -2.89 -16.39 1.04
CA SER A 13 -2.03 -17.56 1.27
C SER A 13 -2.74 -18.65 2.09
N LYS A 14 -3.77 -18.29 2.85
CA LYS A 14 -4.56 -19.23 3.65
C LYS A 14 -5.83 -19.69 2.94
N GLY A 15 -6.04 -19.29 1.70
CA GLY A 15 -7.21 -19.68 0.92
C GLY A 15 -8.51 -19.03 1.37
N LEU A 16 -8.46 -17.90 2.08
CA LEU A 16 -9.66 -17.23 2.55
C LEU A 16 -10.34 -16.48 1.40
N ASP A 17 -11.69 -16.34 1.51
CA ASP A 17 -12.45 -15.52 0.60
C ASP A 17 -12.20 -14.04 0.90
N LEU A 18 -11.52 -13.35 -0.01
CA LEU A 18 -11.08 -11.99 0.21
C LEU A 18 -12.23 -10.97 0.22
N ASP A 19 -13.31 -11.22 -0.52
CA ASP A 19 -14.49 -10.35 -0.48
C ASP A 19 -15.16 -10.42 0.88
N VAL A 20 -15.29 -11.62 1.45
CA VAL A 20 -15.84 -11.81 2.79
C VAL A 20 -14.92 -11.17 3.83
N LEU A 21 -13.62 -11.31 3.65
CA LEU A 21 -12.61 -10.71 4.55
C LEU A 21 -12.80 -9.19 4.60
N LEU A 22 -12.88 -8.53 3.44
CA LEU A 22 -13.02 -7.08 3.38
C LEU A 22 -14.30 -6.62 4.10
N LYS A 23 -15.41 -7.30 3.85
CA LYS A 23 -16.68 -6.96 4.51
C LYS A 23 -16.62 -7.14 6.02
N SER A 24 -15.95 -8.18 6.47
CA SER A 24 -15.84 -8.49 7.90
C SER A 24 -14.95 -7.49 8.64
N VAL A 25 -13.85 -7.09 8.03
CA VAL A 25 -12.88 -6.20 8.66
C VAL A 25 -13.30 -4.73 8.58
N SER A 26 -14.00 -4.32 7.51
CA SER A 26 -14.34 -2.91 7.26
C SER A 26 -15.22 -2.30 8.36
N THR A 27 -16.04 -3.10 9.03
CA THR A 27 -16.92 -2.63 10.09
C THR A 27 -16.33 -2.76 11.48
N GLY A 28 -15.14 -3.31 11.59
CA GLY A 28 -14.46 -3.54 12.88
C GLY A 28 -13.38 -2.51 13.18
N ALA A 29 -12.65 -2.74 14.26
CA ALA A 29 -11.62 -1.84 14.74
C ALA A 29 -10.45 -1.68 13.76
N ALA A 30 -10.21 -2.66 12.90
CA ALA A 30 -9.17 -2.60 11.88
C ALA A 30 -9.64 -1.97 10.56
N GLY A 31 -10.89 -1.51 10.49
CA GLY A 31 -11.42 -0.81 9.34
C GLY A 31 -10.72 0.52 9.14
N SER A 32 -10.60 0.95 7.88
CA SER A 32 -9.95 2.20 7.54
C SER A 32 -10.43 2.69 6.18
N HIS A 33 -10.21 3.98 5.90
CA HIS A 33 -10.48 4.51 4.57
C HIS A 33 -9.63 3.78 3.51
N GLN A 34 -8.39 3.47 3.81
CA GLN A 34 -7.51 2.77 2.87
C GLN A 34 -8.04 1.38 2.53
N LEU A 35 -8.55 0.67 3.52
CA LEU A 35 -9.16 -0.64 3.30
C LEU A 35 -10.41 -0.51 2.41
N ASP A 36 -11.29 0.43 2.74
CA ASP A 36 -12.57 0.59 2.03
C ASP A 36 -12.37 1.09 0.60
N ALA A 37 -11.47 2.05 0.40
CA ALA A 37 -11.23 2.67 -0.91
C ALA A 37 -10.41 1.76 -1.84
N PHE A 38 -9.41 1.08 -1.32
CA PHE A 38 -8.44 0.38 -2.15
C PHE A 38 -8.52 -1.14 -2.09
N GLY A 39 -9.09 -1.72 -1.03
CA GLY A 39 -9.26 -3.16 -0.94
C GLY A 39 -10.00 -3.74 -2.15
N PRO A 40 -11.18 -3.22 -2.49
CA PRO A 40 -11.92 -3.71 -3.67
C PRO A 40 -11.16 -3.55 -4.98
N LYS A 41 -10.43 -2.45 -5.14
CA LYS A 41 -9.62 -2.20 -6.35
C LYS A 41 -8.51 -3.22 -6.48
N ILE A 42 -7.85 -3.55 -5.38
CA ILE A 42 -6.79 -4.56 -5.35
C ILE A 42 -7.35 -5.92 -5.78
N LEU A 43 -8.52 -6.30 -5.27
CA LEU A 43 -9.13 -7.59 -5.62
C LEU A 43 -9.49 -7.69 -7.09
N LYS A 44 -9.79 -6.56 -7.73
CA LYS A 44 -10.13 -6.49 -9.17
C LYS A 44 -8.91 -6.24 -10.04
N ALA A 45 -7.73 -6.15 -9.44
CA ALA A 45 -6.49 -5.74 -10.13
C ALA A 45 -6.67 -4.40 -10.86
N ASP A 46 -7.43 -3.48 -10.26
CA ASP A 46 -7.64 -2.14 -10.78
C ASP A 46 -6.58 -1.21 -10.17
N TYR A 47 -5.58 -0.88 -10.97
CA TYR A 47 -4.46 -0.03 -10.55
C TYR A 47 -4.52 1.37 -11.12
N GLN A 48 -5.67 1.78 -11.64
CA GLN A 48 -5.88 3.14 -12.12
C GLN A 48 -5.67 4.14 -10.97
N PRO A 49 -4.88 5.20 -11.20
CA PRO A 49 -4.56 6.12 -10.12
C PRO A 49 -5.71 7.05 -9.76
N GLY A 50 -6.11 7.02 -8.47
CA GLY A 50 -6.74 8.16 -7.84
C GLY A 50 -5.63 9.09 -7.36
N PHE A 51 -4.56 8.50 -6.82
CA PHE A 51 -3.32 9.19 -6.49
C PHE A 51 -2.15 8.40 -7.08
N PHE A 52 -1.31 9.07 -7.87
CA PHE A 52 -0.19 8.42 -8.56
C PHE A 52 0.90 8.00 -7.58
N MET A 53 1.41 6.79 -7.77
CA MET A 53 2.52 6.26 -6.97
C MET A 53 3.72 7.22 -6.98
N LYS A 54 4.10 7.75 -8.14
CA LYS A 54 5.26 8.64 -8.26
C LYS A 54 5.10 9.92 -7.45
N HIS A 55 3.87 10.44 -7.32
CA HIS A 55 3.61 11.63 -6.52
C HIS A 55 3.66 11.32 -5.03
N PHE A 56 3.16 10.16 -4.65
CA PHE A 56 3.22 9.70 -3.26
C PHE A 56 4.67 9.47 -2.82
N ILE A 57 5.50 8.92 -3.70
CA ILE A 57 6.93 8.74 -3.43
C ILE A 57 7.58 10.10 -3.15
N LYS A 58 7.26 11.11 -3.95
CA LYS A 58 7.77 12.46 -3.75
C LYS A 58 7.38 13.00 -2.38
N ASP A 59 6.11 12.83 -2.00
CA ASP A 59 5.61 13.29 -0.70
C ASP A 59 6.34 12.57 0.44
N MET A 60 6.53 11.26 0.33
CA MET A 60 7.23 10.50 1.36
C MET A 60 8.70 10.88 1.46
N LYS A 61 9.35 11.19 0.35
CA LYS A 61 10.75 11.66 0.36
C LYS A 61 10.87 12.98 1.12
N LEU A 62 9.93 13.90 0.91
CA LEU A 62 9.92 15.17 1.64
C LEU A 62 9.74 14.94 3.14
N ALA A 63 8.82 14.06 3.51
CA ALA A 63 8.59 13.72 4.92
C ALA A 63 9.84 13.05 5.54
N ASP A 64 10.50 12.18 4.80
CA ASP A 64 11.71 11.50 5.27
C ASP A 64 12.86 12.48 5.49
N GLU A 65 13.04 13.43 4.58
CA GLU A 65 14.04 14.49 4.71
C GLU A 65 13.80 15.34 5.95
N GLU A 66 12.55 15.73 6.19
CA GLU A 66 12.16 16.52 7.37
C GLU A 66 12.38 15.74 8.66
N ALA A 67 12.06 14.46 8.67
CA ALA A 67 12.28 13.60 9.83
C ALA A 67 13.78 13.53 10.19
N LYS A 68 14.64 13.36 9.18
CA LYS A 68 16.08 13.28 9.37
C LYS A 68 16.66 14.60 9.90
N GLU A 69 16.18 15.72 9.38
CA GLU A 69 16.61 17.03 9.88
C GLU A 69 16.22 17.27 11.34
N SER A 70 15.14 16.63 11.79
CA SER A 70 14.65 16.73 13.15
C SER A 70 15.18 15.63 14.08
N ASP A 71 16.10 14.80 13.61
CA ASP A 71 16.65 13.63 14.32
C ASP A 71 15.56 12.66 14.78
N ILE A 72 14.53 12.50 13.95
CA ILE A 72 13.42 11.57 14.21
C ILE A 72 13.57 10.37 13.25
N THR A 73 13.44 9.17 13.81
CA THR A 73 13.45 7.94 13.02
C THR A 73 12.01 7.47 12.80
N LEU A 74 11.56 7.47 11.54
CA LEU A 74 10.23 7.00 11.16
C LEU A 74 10.38 5.70 10.39
N ASN A 75 10.50 4.60 11.13
CA ASN A 75 10.80 3.28 10.56
C ASN A 75 9.80 2.82 9.51
N VAL A 76 8.52 3.03 9.76
CA VAL A 76 7.47 2.61 8.82
C VAL A 76 7.55 3.43 7.54
N LEU A 77 7.74 4.75 7.66
CA LEU A 77 7.90 5.62 6.49
C LEU A 77 9.08 5.19 5.63
N GLU A 78 10.23 4.93 6.24
CA GLU A 78 11.42 4.52 5.51
C GLU A 78 11.20 3.20 4.76
N THR A 79 10.57 2.24 5.41
CA THR A 79 10.27 0.93 4.81
C THR A 79 9.30 1.07 3.64
N VAL A 80 8.20 1.80 3.84
CA VAL A 80 7.18 1.99 2.80
C VAL A 80 7.76 2.74 1.61
N LEU A 81 8.55 3.77 1.87
CA LEU A 81 9.21 4.54 0.81
C LEU A 81 10.10 3.64 -0.05
N ARG A 82 10.92 2.79 0.57
CA ARG A 82 11.77 1.85 -0.18
C ARG A 82 10.93 0.90 -1.04
N ASN A 83 9.84 0.38 -0.50
CA ASN A 83 8.97 -0.54 -1.23
C ASN A 83 8.39 0.11 -2.48
N TYR A 84 7.90 1.34 -2.36
CA TYR A 84 7.38 2.07 -3.51
C TYR A 84 8.47 2.46 -4.51
N GLN A 85 9.65 2.85 -4.02
CA GLN A 85 10.76 3.17 -4.92
C GLN A 85 11.17 1.97 -5.76
N GLU A 86 11.12 0.78 -5.19
CA GLU A 86 11.42 -0.43 -5.92
C GLU A 86 10.41 -0.69 -7.03
N LEU A 87 9.13 -0.47 -6.75
CA LEU A 87 8.08 -0.58 -7.78
C LEU A 87 8.22 0.49 -8.86
N GLU A 88 8.61 1.70 -8.48
CA GLU A 88 8.86 2.77 -9.46
C GLU A 88 9.98 2.38 -10.43
N LYS A 89 11.05 1.77 -9.94
CA LYS A 89 12.14 1.28 -10.78
C LYS A 89 11.67 0.20 -11.75
N GLU A 90 10.66 -0.55 -11.37
CA GLU A 90 10.07 -1.58 -12.23
C GLU A 90 9.08 -1.01 -13.26
N GLY A 91 8.85 0.29 -13.25
CA GLY A 91 8.01 0.97 -14.24
C GLY A 91 6.58 1.25 -13.79
N TYR A 92 6.27 1.09 -12.51
CA TYR A 92 4.89 1.24 -12.01
C TYR A 92 4.54 2.64 -11.47
N GLY A 93 5.41 3.63 -11.67
CA GLY A 93 5.22 4.96 -11.12
C GLY A 93 3.94 5.68 -11.55
N ASP A 94 3.39 5.33 -12.70
CA ASP A 94 2.16 5.93 -13.23
C ASP A 94 0.89 5.20 -12.79
N LEU A 95 1.02 4.15 -12.01
CA LEU A 95 -0.13 3.44 -11.42
C LEU A 95 -0.53 4.09 -10.09
N GLY A 96 -1.73 3.75 -9.63
CA GLY A 96 -2.22 4.20 -8.33
C GLY A 96 -1.44 3.61 -7.17
N THR A 97 -1.56 4.24 -6.01
CA THR A 97 -0.87 3.78 -4.79
C THR A 97 -1.26 2.36 -4.38
N GLN A 98 -2.45 1.89 -4.76
CA GLN A 98 -2.90 0.53 -4.48
C GLN A 98 -2.10 -0.54 -5.23
N ALA A 99 -1.35 -0.15 -6.26
CA ALA A 99 -0.45 -1.08 -6.95
C ALA A 99 0.68 -1.57 -6.03
N LEU A 100 0.76 -1.06 -4.79
CA LEU A 100 1.67 -1.58 -3.78
C LEU A 100 1.53 -3.09 -3.59
N ILE A 101 0.34 -3.65 -3.84
CA ILE A 101 0.14 -5.10 -3.75
C ILE A 101 1.11 -5.87 -4.64
N LYS A 102 1.59 -5.28 -5.72
CA LYS A 102 2.55 -5.92 -6.63
C LYS A 102 3.88 -6.21 -5.93
N TYR A 103 4.24 -5.43 -4.94
CA TYR A 103 5.44 -5.67 -4.15
C TYR A 103 5.36 -7.00 -3.41
N TYR A 104 4.17 -7.34 -2.90
CA TYR A 104 3.93 -8.56 -2.14
C TYR A 104 3.65 -9.77 -3.03
N LYS A 105 3.39 -9.57 -4.32
CA LYS A 105 3.14 -10.64 -5.29
C LYS A 105 4.37 -11.06 -6.07
N LYS A 106 5.53 -10.54 -5.73
CA LYS A 106 6.78 -10.92 -6.38
C LYS A 106 7.11 -12.39 -6.10
N PRO A 107 7.60 -13.14 -7.11
CA PRO A 107 8.03 -14.51 -6.91
C PRO A 107 9.25 -14.62 -6.00
#